data_ad56c968cfa62f3b11a79d0825fe5028
#
_entry.id   ad56c968cfa62f3b11a79d0825fe5028
#
_cell.length_a   1.000
_cell.length_b   1.000
_cell.length_c   1.000
_cell.angle_alpha   90.00
_cell.angle_beta   90.00
_cell.angle_gamma   90.00
#
_symmetry.space_group_name_H-M   'P 1'
#
loop_
_entity.id
_entity.type
_entity.pdbx_description
1 polymer ?
#
loop_
_entity_poly.entity_id
_entity_poly.type
_entity_poly.pdbx_seq_one_letter_code
_entity_poly.pdbx_strand_id
1 'polypeptide(L)'
;MIEVKDIVKTFDDGVTVLDHVSTEMYDGKVNMIIGQSGSGKTVLMKALIGLHRVTSGHIIYRIDDHDVDLASLKEKELRRLHRNVGMLFQGSALFDSQTVLENVLFPLEMFSHMSNDEKEARARFCLERVNIPERAFNLMPSEISGGMQKRVAIARAITMNPKYLFCDEPNSGLDPKTSLVIDQLIKDITEEYNICTVINSHDMNSIMEIGDNIIFLRNGKKEWQGSRHDIFHADNEALNDFVFASELFKKVKAVNDL
;
A
#
# COMPACT_ATOMS: atom_id res chain seq x y z
N MET A 1 4.80 -12.02 4.81
CA MET A 1 6.07 -11.50 4.28
C MET A 1 6.07 -11.64 2.76
N ILE A 2 6.62 -10.65 2.05
CA ILE A 2 6.85 -10.70 0.59
C ILE A 2 8.35 -10.56 0.36
N GLU A 3 8.95 -11.49 -0.38
CA GLU A 3 10.35 -11.45 -0.76
C GLU A 3 10.46 -11.25 -2.28
N VAL A 4 11.23 -10.26 -2.67
CA VAL A 4 11.50 -9.91 -4.08
C VAL A 4 12.94 -10.26 -4.39
N LYS A 5 13.16 -11.09 -5.39
CA LYS A 5 14.49 -11.58 -5.77
C LYS A 5 14.80 -11.21 -7.21
N ASP A 6 15.73 -10.30 -7.38
CA ASP A 6 16.36 -9.95 -8.66
C ASP A 6 15.38 -9.71 -9.80
N ILE A 7 14.29 -8.96 -9.52
CA ILE A 7 13.27 -8.72 -10.54
C ILE A 7 13.72 -7.69 -11.56
N VAL A 8 13.43 -8.00 -12.81
CA VAL A 8 13.55 -7.07 -13.95
C VAL A 8 12.18 -6.93 -14.60
N LYS A 9 11.81 -5.70 -14.93
CA LYS A 9 10.63 -5.41 -15.74
C LYS A 9 10.99 -4.52 -16.92
N THR A 10 10.95 -5.13 -18.11
CA THR A 10 11.06 -4.46 -19.40
C THR A 10 9.69 -4.51 -20.08
N PHE A 11 9.24 -3.40 -20.65
CA PHE A 11 8.03 -3.32 -21.45
C PHE A 11 8.29 -3.62 -22.93
N ASP A 12 7.23 -3.76 -23.73
CA ASP A 12 7.30 -4.17 -25.13
C ASP A 12 8.04 -3.13 -26.02
N ASP A 13 8.11 -1.88 -25.59
CA ASP A 13 8.89 -0.80 -26.22
C ASP A 13 10.41 -0.88 -25.92
N GLY A 14 10.85 -1.89 -25.19
CA GLY A 14 12.24 -2.11 -24.79
C GLY A 14 12.69 -1.31 -23.57
N VAL A 15 11.80 -0.52 -22.96
CA VAL A 15 12.15 0.28 -21.77
C VAL A 15 12.18 -0.60 -20.53
N THR A 16 13.33 -0.69 -19.87
CA THR A 16 13.48 -1.35 -18.56
C THR A 16 13.16 -0.36 -17.44
N VAL A 17 12.08 -0.62 -16.71
CA VAL A 17 11.58 0.24 -15.62
C VAL A 17 11.99 -0.28 -14.24
N LEU A 18 12.14 -1.60 -14.07
CA LEU A 18 12.76 -2.20 -12.88
C LEU A 18 13.99 -2.97 -13.32
N ASP A 19 15.10 -2.72 -12.65
CA ASP A 19 16.40 -3.23 -13.01
C ASP A 19 17.07 -3.89 -11.80
N HIS A 20 17.00 -5.23 -11.73
CA HIS A 20 17.60 -6.08 -10.69
C HIS A 20 17.19 -5.67 -9.26
N VAL A 21 15.87 -5.47 -9.02
CA VAL A 21 15.36 -5.09 -7.70
C VAL A 21 15.23 -6.32 -6.80
N SER A 22 15.89 -6.27 -5.63
CA SER A 22 15.74 -7.26 -4.55
C SER A 22 15.40 -6.56 -3.24
N THR A 23 14.31 -6.98 -2.57
CA THR A 23 13.84 -6.36 -1.31
C THR A 23 12.95 -7.31 -0.54
N GLU A 24 12.74 -7.02 0.74
CA GLU A 24 11.84 -7.74 1.63
C GLU A 24 10.80 -6.80 2.23
N MET A 25 9.59 -7.31 2.40
CA MET A 25 8.46 -6.61 3.02
C MET A 25 7.89 -7.50 4.13
N TYR A 26 7.77 -6.93 5.33
CA TYR A 26 7.52 -7.68 6.56
C TYR A 26 6.05 -7.62 6.97
N ASP A 27 5.55 -8.71 7.56
CA ASP A 27 4.22 -8.78 8.15
C ASP A 27 4.13 -7.90 9.40
N GLY A 28 2.95 -7.34 9.67
CA GLY A 28 2.71 -6.43 10.79
C GLY A 28 3.49 -5.12 10.70
N LYS A 29 4.01 -4.78 9.51
CA LYS A 29 4.82 -3.59 9.26
C LYS A 29 4.28 -2.78 8.10
N VAL A 30 4.46 -1.46 8.21
CA VAL A 30 4.27 -0.53 7.11
C VAL A 30 5.55 -0.48 6.30
N ASN A 31 5.52 -1.15 5.13
CA ASN A 31 6.63 -1.16 4.18
C ASN A 31 6.39 -0.05 3.15
N MET A 32 7.26 0.93 3.11
CA MET A 32 7.10 2.10 2.23
C MET A 32 8.06 2.06 1.05
N ILE A 33 7.53 2.17 -0.15
CA ILE A 33 8.31 2.33 -1.38
C ILE A 33 8.36 3.81 -1.70
N ILE A 34 9.55 4.40 -1.61
CA ILE A 34 9.77 5.83 -1.80
C ILE A 34 10.68 6.10 -3.00
N GLY A 35 10.67 7.32 -3.49
CA GLY A 35 11.52 7.78 -4.60
C GLY A 35 10.82 8.82 -5.46
N GLN A 36 11.56 9.44 -6.36
CA GLN A 36 11.05 10.46 -7.27
C GLN A 36 9.95 9.92 -8.20
N SER A 37 9.19 10.82 -8.83
CA SER A 37 8.27 10.45 -9.90
C SER A 37 9.06 9.77 -11.03
N GLY A 38 8.51 8.67 -11.58
CA GLY A 38 9.18 7.89 -12.62
C GLY A 38 10.24 6.90 -12.11
N SER A 39 10.52 6.79 -10.81
CA SER A 39 11.53 5.85 -10.29
C SER A 39 11.14 4.36 -10.36
N GLY A 40 9.90 4.03 -10.75
CA GLY A 40 9.42 2.65 -10.86
C GLY A 40 8.48 2.18 -9.75
N LYS A 41 8.14 3.00 -8.73
CA LYS A 41 7.31 2.62 -7.58
C LYS A 41 5.99 1.96 -7.95
N THR A 42 5.19 2.61 -8.78
CA THR A 42 3.88 2.07 -9.22
C THR A 42 4.04 0.80 -10.06
N VAL A 43 5.13 0.69 -10.84
CA VAL A 43 5.42 -0.55 -11.61
C VAL A 43 5.81 -1.67 -10.66
N LEU A 44 6.63 -1.40 -9.63
CA LEU A 44 6.96 -2.38 -8.60
C LEU A 44 5.69 -2.83 -7.86
N MET A 45 4.86 -1.91 -7.40
CA MET A 45 3.59 -2.25 -6.73
C MET A 45 2.69 -3.11 -7.62
N LYS A 46 2.51 -2.75 -8.91
CA LYS A 46 1.73 -3.54 -9.86
C LYS A 46 2.34 -4.92 -10.14
N ALA A 47 3.66 -5.03 -10.11
CA ALA A 47 4.35 -6.32 -10.21
C ALA A 47 4.10 -7.17 -8.96
N LEU A 48 4.18 -6.59 -7.76
CA LEU A 48 3.91 -7.28 -6.51
C LEU A 48 2.51 -7.90 -6.48
N ILE A 49 1.48 -7.20 -6.95
CA ILE A 49 0.11 -7.73 -6.98
C ILE A 49 -0.21 -8.57 -8.23
N GLY A 50 0.78 -8.79 -9.11
CA GLY A 50 0.62 -9.62 -10.31
C GLY A 50 -0.15 -8.97 -11.46
N LEU A 51 -0.38 -7.65 -11.44
CA LEU A 51 -0.94 -6.90 -12.56
C LEU A 51 0.07 -6.69 -13.70
N HIS A 52 1.36 -6.66 -13.36
CA HIS A 52 2.46 -6.69 -14.32
C HIS A 52 3.31 -7.94 -14.08
N ARG A 53 3.42 -8.79 -15.09
CA ARG A 53 4.39 -9.89 -15.04
C ARG A 53 5.80 -9.32 -15.13
N VAL A 54 6.70 -9.78 -14.26
CA VAL A 54 8.13 -9.46 -14.36
C VAL A 54 8.75 -10.14 -15.58
N THR A 55 9.80 -9.56 -16.13
CA THR A 55 10.55 -10.14 -17.26
C THR A 55 11.47 -11.26 -16.77
N SER A 56 12.06 -11.08 -15.58
CA SER A 56 12.86 -12.10 -14.87
C SER A 56 12.82 -11.87 -13.37
N GLY A 57 13.36 -12.81 -12.60
CA GLY A 57 13.36 -12.79 -11.14
C GLY A 57 12.10 -13.37 -10.52
N HIS A 58 11.98 -13.29 -9.20
CA HIS A 58 10.93 -13.95 -8.42
C HIS A 58 10.29 -12.99 -7.43
N ILE A 59 8.98 -13.14 -7.21
CA ILE A 59 8.23 -12.46 -6.16
C ILE A 59 7.55 -13.54 -5.33
N ILE A 60 8.03 -13.74 -4.09
CA ILE A 60 7.65 -14.85 -3.25
C ILE A 60 6.76 -14.34 -2.11
N TYR A 61 5.56 -14.90 -2.03
CA TYR A 61 4.60 -14.69 -0.95
C TYR A 61 4.66 -15.84 0.03
N ARG A 62 4.74 -15.54 1.34
CA ARG A 62 4.59 -16.56 2.38
C ARG A 62 3.13 -16.65 2.83
N ILE A 63 2.46 -17.70 2.40
CA ILE A 63 1.05 -17.96 2.71
C ILE A 63 0.94 -19.30 3.44
N ASP A 64 0.43 -19.29 4.67
CA ASP A 64 0.19 -20.49 5.49
C ASP A 64 1.44 -21.42 5.54
N ASP A 65 2.61 -20.82 5.83
CA ASP A 65 3.94 -21.46 5.88
C ASP A 65 4.46 -22.06 4.55
N HIS A 66 3.81 -21.73 3.45
CA HIS A 66 4.27 -22.12 2.11
C HIS A 66 4.72 -20.89 1.31
N ASP A 67 5.84 -21.06 0.63
CA ASP A 67 6.34 -20.04 -0.29
C ASP A 67 5.65 -20.21 -1.66
N VAL A 68 5.04 -19.11 -2.12
CA VAL A 68 4.31 -19.06 -3.39
C VAL A 68 4.99 -18.03 -4.29
N ASP A 69 5.63 -18.48 -5.36
CA ASP A 69 6.23 -17.59 -6.35
C ASP A 69 5.18 -17.10 -7.34
N LEU A 70 4.94 -15.79 -7.33
CA LEU A 70 3.98 -15.12 -8.19
C LEU A 70 4.25 -15.36 -9.68
N ALA A 71 5.53 -15.46 -10.08
CA ALA A 71 5.92 -15.68 -11.48
C ALA A 71 5.45 -17.04 -12.01
N SER A 72 5.28 -18.04 -11.12
CA SER A 72 4.86 -19.40 -11.45
C SER A 72 3.34 -19.60 -11.45
N LEU A 73 2.57 -18.65 -10.88
CA LEU A 73 1.13 -18.82 -10.70
C LEU A 73 0.36 -18.78 -12.00
N LYS A 74 -0.56 -19.74 -12.13
CA LYS A 74 -1.61 -19.71 -13.15
C LYS A 74 -2.74 -18.75 -12.71
N GLU A 75 -3.55 -18.33 -13.64
CA GLU A 75 -4.65 -17.37 -13.40
C GLU A 75 -5.57 -17.75 -12.22
N LYS A 76 -5.90 -19.03 -12.08
CA LYS A 76 -6.74 -19.51 -10.97
C LYS A 76 -6.06 -19.37 -9.60
N GLU A 77 -4.76 -19.57 -9.54
CA GLU A 77 -3.95 -19.45 -8.31
C GLU A 77 -3.72 -17.98 -7.97
N LEU A 78 -3.46 -17.14 -8.99
CA LEU A 78 -3.38 -15.69 -8.84
C LEU A 78 -4.70 -15.11 -8.29
N ARG A 79 -5.86 -15.55 -8.75
CA ARG A 79 -7.16 -15.16 -8.18
C ARG A 79 -7.32 -15.58 -6.72
N ARG A 80 -6.72 -16.70 -6.29
CA ARG A 80 -6.70 -17.09 -4.87
C ARG A 80 -5.82 -16.16 -4.04
N LEU A 81 -4.65 -15.79 -4.57
CA LEU A 81 -3.77 -14.81 -3.94
C LEU A 81 -4.49 -13.46 -3.76
N HIS A 82 -5.19 -12.98 -4.79
CA HIS A 82 -5.91 -11.71 -4.75
C HIS A 82 -7.00 -11.65 -3.67
N ARG A 83 -7.56 -12.78 -3.22
CA ARG A 83 -8.49 -12.80 -2.07
C ARG A 83 -7.81 -12.42 -0.74
N ASN A 84 -6.48 -12.56 -0.68
CA ASN A 84 -5.67 -12.17 0.47
C ASN A 84 -5.05 -10.78 0.30
N VAL A 85 -5.39 -10.06 -0.76
CA VAL A 85 -4.84 -8.75 -1.11
C VAL A 85 -5.94 -7.70 -1.05
N GLY A 86 -5.76 -6.69 -0.19
CA GLY A 86 -6.51 -5.45 -0.21
C GLY A 86 -5.76 -4.39 -1.03
N MET A 87 -6.50 -3.56 -1.76
CA MET A 87 -5.90 -2.49 -2.56
C MET A 87 -6.63 -1.17 -2.35
N LEU A 88 -5.85 -0.14 -1.98
CA LEU A 88 -6.26 1.26 -1.97
C LEU A 88 -5.58 1.98 -3.14
N PHE A 89 -6.38 2.39 -4.11
CA PHE A 89 -5.92 3.14 -5.28
C PHE A 89 -5.80 4.64 -4.96
N GLN A 90 -4.94 5.35 -5.67
CA GLN A 90 -4.69 6.78 -5.52
C GLN A 90 -5.99 7.61 -5.52
N GLY A 91 -6.92 7.34 -6.44
CA GLY A 91 -8.22 8.02 -6.57
C GLY A 91 -9.34 7.41 -5.73
N SER A 92 -9.05 6.55 -4.71
CA SER A 92 -10.03 5.74 -3.96
C SER A 92 -10.75 4.70 -4.81
N ALA A 93 -11.00 4.96 -6.08
CA ALA A 93 -11.68 4.09 -7.05
C ALA A 93 -13.00 3.50 -6.51
N LEU A 94 -13.78 4.31 -5.81
CA LEU A 94 -15.14 3.94 -5.40
C LEU A 94 -16.05 3.88 -6.63
N PHE A 95 -17.04 3.01 -6.57
CA PHE A 95 -18.09 2.93 -7.58
C PHE A 95 -19.10 4.07 -7.35
N ASP A 96 -19.13 5.03 -8.25
CA ASP A 96 -20.00 6.20 -8.13
C ASP A 96 -21.50 5.88 -8.16
N SER A 97 -21.85 4.72 -8.73
CA SER A 97 -23.22 4.19 -8.80
C SER A 97 -23.65 3.37 -7.59
N GLN A 98 -22.78 3.25 -6.59
CA GLN A 98 -23.01 2.48 -5.37
C GLN A 98 -22.89 3.38 -4.14
N THR A 99 -23.68 3.09 -3.12
CA THR A 99 -23.59 3.74 -1.83
C THR A 99 -22.27 3.39 -1.12
N VAL A 100 -21.97 4.09 -0.04
CA VAL A 100 -20.82 3.80 0.85
C VAL A 100 -20.83 2.35 1.32
N LEU A 101 -21.99 1.86 1.79
CA LEU A 101 -22.13 0.48 2.27
C LEU A 101 -21.94 -0.53 1.12
N GLU A 102 -22.58 -0.32 -0.02
CA GLU A 102 -22.46 -1.20 -1.19
C GLU A 102 -21.03 -1.27 -1.73
N ASN A 103 -20.29 -0.17 -1.72
CA ASN A 103 -18.87 -0.18 -2.06
C ASN A 103 -18.04 -1.13 -1.17
N VAL A 104 -18.36 -1.20 0.13
CA VAL A 104 -17.64 -2.07 1.06
C VAL A 104 -18.17 -3.51 1.01
N LEU A 105 -19.45 -3.71 0.66
CA LEU A 105 -20.06 -5.03 0.42
C LEU A 105 -19.51 -5.71 -0.83
N PHE A 106 -19.15 -4.94 -1.86
CA PHE A 106 -18.79 -5.45 -3.19
C PHE A 106 -17.77 -6.61 -3.16
N PRO A 107 -16.62 -6.56 -2.45
CA PRO A 107 -15.70 -7.70 -2.40
C PRO A 107 -16.32 -8.95 -1.75
N LEU A 108 -17.17 -8.78 -0.74
CA LEU A 108 -17.85 -9.90 -0.07
C LEU A 108 -18.87 -10.56 -0.98
N GLU A 109 -19.60 -9.79 -1.77
CA GLU A 109 -20.56 -10.32 -2.76
C GLU A 109 -19.88 -11.13 -3.84
N MET A 110 -18.71 -10.65 -4.31
CA MET A 110 -17.98 -11.29 -5.41
C MET A 110 -17.19 -12.53 -4.97
N PHE A 111 -16.67 -12.57 -3.74
CA PHE A 111 -15.63 -13.54 -3.38
C PHE A 111 -15.92 -14.34 -2.11
N SER A 112 -16.96 -13.99 -1.32
CA SER A 112 -17.27 -14.71 -0.08
C SER A 112 -18.50 -15.62 -0.24
N HIS A 113 -18.55 -16.65 0.61
CA HIS A 113 -19.70 -17.56 0.72
C HIS A 113 -20.57 -17.27 1.95
N MET A 114 -20.35 -16.12 2.61
CA MET A 114 -21.12 -15.67 3.78
C MET A 114 -22.58 -15.41 3.38
N SER A 115 -23.51 -15.55 4.32
CA SER A 115 -24.89 -15.09 4.15
C SER A 115 -24.96 -13.58 3.96
N ASN A 116 -26.08 -13.06 3.48
CA ASN A 116 -26.25 -11.63 3.28
C ASN A 116 -26.13 -10.84 4.60
N ASP A 117 -26.70 -11.37 5.69
CA ASP A 117 -26.64 -10.76 7.02
C ASP A 117 -25.19 -10.70 7.54
N GLU A 118 -24.41 -11.77 7.36
CA GLU A 118 -22.99 -11.80 7.74
C GLU A 118 -22.16 -10.82 6.90
N LYS A 119 -22.41 -10.72 5.59
CA LYS A 119 -21.74 -9.75 4.71
C LYS A 119 -22.03 -8.32 5.14
N GLU A 120 -23.31 -8.00 5.40
CA GLU A 120 -23.70 -6.67 5.84
C GLU A 120 -23.09 -6.33 7.20
N ALA A 121 -23.16 -7.24 8.17
CA ALA A 121 -22.53 -7.06 9.47
C ALA A 121 -21.02 -6.80 9.35
N ARG A 122 -20.34 -7.55 8.47
CA ARG A 122 -18.90 -7.36 8.21
C ARG A 122 -18.59 -6.01 7.56
N ALA A 123 -19.38 -5.60 6.57
CA ALA A 123 -19.19 -4.31 5.89
C ALA A 123 -19.42 -3.14 6.87
N ARG A 124 -20.48 -3.20 7.69
CA ARG A 124 -20.74 -2.20 8.75
C ARG A 124 -19.60 -2.12 9.75
N PHE A 125 -19.11 -3.25 10.24
CA PHE A 125 -17.93 -3.31 11.11
C PHE A 125 -16.73 -2.63 10.49
N CYS A 126 -16.41 -2.88 9.21
CA CYS A 126 -15.29 -2.24 8.52
C CYS A 126 -15.48 -0.71 8.39
N LEU A 127 -16.70 -0.24 8.12
CA LEU A 127 -17.01 1.19 8.06
C LEU A 127 -16.86 1.87 9.43
N GLU A 128 -17.32 1.23 10.49
CA GLU A 128 -17.15 1.71 11.86
C GLU A 128 -15.67 1.78 12.25
N ARG A 129 -14.89 0.73 11.90
CA ARG A 129 -13.44 0.66 12.17
C ARG A 129 -12.67 1.82 11.54
N VAL A 130 -13.13 2.33 10.40
CA VAL A 130 -12.54 3.51 9.73
C VAL A 130 -13.25 4.83 10.10
N ASN A 131 -14.06 4.85 11.14
CA ASN A 131 -14.78 6.01 11.65
C ASN A 131 -15.70 6.67 10.59
N ILE A 132 -16.43 5.89 9.81
CA ILE A 132 -17.54 6.36 8.96
C ILE A 132 -18.82 6.27 9.78
N PRO A 133 -19.54 7.40 9.98
CA PRO A 133 -20.79 7.40 10.76
C PRO A 133 -21.91 6.69 9.99
N GLU A 134 -22.79 5.97 10.71
CA GLU A 134 -23.87 5.17 10.13
C GLU A 134 -24.77 5.97 9.17
N ARG A 135 -25.02 7.26 9.48
CA ARG A 135 -25.79 8.16 8.61
C ARG A 135 -25.20 8.33 7.20
N ALA A 136 -23.91 7.99 7.01
CA ALA A 136 -23.25 8.08 5.70
C ALA A 136 -23.32 6.78 4.91
N PHE A 137 -23.78 5.67 5.47
CA PHE A 137 -23.73 4.35 4.81
C PHE A 137 -24.56 4.30 3.52
N ASN A 138 -25.67 5.05 3.47
CA ASN A 138 -26.56 5.11 2.31
C ASN A 138 -26.24 6.31 1.37
N LEU A 139 -25.21 7.10 1.65
CA LEU A 139 -24.78 8.20 0.78
C LEU A 139 -23.95 7.66 -0.38
N MET A 140 -23.97 8.41 -1.48
CA MET A 140 -23.10 8.14 -2.64
C MET A 140 -21.70 8.72 -2.40
N PRO A 141 -20.66 8.23 -3.09
CA PRO A 141 -19.31 8.79 -3.00
C PRO A 141 -19.24 10.30 -3.22
N SER A 142 -20.07 10.85 -4.11
CA SER A 142 -20.14 12.29 -4.40
C SER A 142 -20.73 13.14 -3.25
N GLU A 143 -21.40 12.51 -2.28
CA GLU A 143 -22.04 13.19 -1.14
C GLU A 143 -21.17 13.20 0.12
N ILE A 144 -19.97 12.60 0.07
CA ILE A 144 -19.02 12.53 1.18
C ILE A 144 -17.70 13.22 0.83
N SER A 145 -16.97 13.68 1.87
CA SER A 145 -15.68 14.35 1.68
C SER A 145 -14.60 13.41 1.13
N GLY A 146 -13.56 13.96 0.49
CA GLY A 146 -12.42 13.17 -0.03
C GLY A 146 -11.74 12.31 1.04
N GLY A 147 -11.58 12.82 2.27
CA GLY A 147 -11.07 12.04 3.39
C GLY A 147 -12.02 10.91 3.82
N MET A 148 -13.33 11.09 3.72
CA MET A 148 -14.30 9.99 3.92
C MET A 148 -14.21 8.97 2.80
N GLN A 149 -14.09 9.40 1.54
CA GLN A 149 -13.93 8.48 0.40
C GLN A 149 -12.68 7.58 0.57
N LYS A 150 -11.56 8.14 1.04
CA LYS A 150 -10.34 7.36 1.34
C LYS A 150 -10.60 6.34 2.44
N ARG A 151 -11.28 6.72 3.53
CA ARG A 151 -11.63 5.79 4.62
C ARG A 151 -12.57 4.69 4.16
N VAL A 152 -13.58 4.99 3.35
CA VAL A 152 -14.45 3.98 2.72
C VAL A 152 -13.65 3.02 1.82
N ALA A 153 -12.70 3.54 1.05
CA ALA A 153 -11.85 2.70 0.21
C ALA A 153 -10.91 1.79 1.05
N ILE A 154 -10.43 2.26 2.22
CA ILE A 154 -9.70 1.44 3.18
C ILE A 154 -10.64 0.35 3.75
N ALA A 155 -11.87 0.69 4.18
CA ALA A 155 -12.86 -0.27 4.66
C ALA A 155 -13.12 -1.37 3.63
N ARG A 156 -13.29 -0.98 2.35
CA ARG A 156 -13.46 -1.93 1.24
C ARG A 156 -12.22 -2.83 1.08
N ALA A 157 -11.02 -2.28 1.20
CA ALA A 157 -9.78 -3.03 1.04
C ALA A 157 -9.58 -4.08 2.13
N ILE A 158 -10.05 -3.83 3.38
CA ILE A 158 -9.88 -4.73 4.51
C ILE A 158 -11.05 -5.68 4.75
N THR A 159 -12.13 -5.55 3.99
CA THR A 159 -13.38 -6.27 4.28
C THR A 159 -13.23 -7.80 4.16
N MET A 160 -12.32 -8.28 3.31
CA MET A 160 -11.99 -9.70 3.12
C MET A 160 -10.94 -10.24 4.10
N ASN A 161 -10.55 -9.49 5.16
CA ASN A 161 -9.43 -9.83 6.05
C ASN A 161 -8.13 -10.15 5.29
N PRO A 162 -7.61 -9.24 4.47
CA PRO A 162 -6.44 -9.52 3.66
C PRO A 162 -5.19 -9.70 4.52
N LYS A 163 -4.27 -10.58 4.09
CA LYS A 163 -2.91 -10.69 4.65
C LYS A 163 -1.98 -9.60 4.14
N TYR A 164 -2.29 -9.02 3.01
CA TYR A 164 -1.49 -8.01 2.31
C TYR A 164 -2.35 -6.81 1.95
N LEU A 165 -1.91 -5.60 2.30
CA LEU A 165 -2.60 -4.35 1.97
C LEU A 165 -1.67 -3.47 1.14
N PHE A 166 -2.10 -3.10 -0.05
CA PHE A 166 -1.35 -2.20 -0.93
C PHE A 166 -2.05 -0.85 -1.01
N CYS A 167 -1.30 0.23 -0.79
CA CYS A 167 -1.82 1.60 -0.82
C CYS A 167 -0.97 2.43 -1.80
N ASP A 168 -1.59 2.86 -2.89
CA ASP A 168 -0.93 3.72 -3.88
C ASP A 168 -1.29 5.18 -3.59
N GLU A 169 -0.33 5.95 -3.06
CA GLU A 169 -0.46 7.38 -2.71
C GLU A 169 -1.73 7.64 -1.87
N PRO A 170 -1.88 7.04 -0.67
CA PRO A 170 -3.11 7.10 0.12
C PRO A 170 -3.53 8.53 0.47
N ASN A 171 -2.57 9.44 0.65
CA ASN A 171 -2.79 10.83 1.07
C ASN A 171 -2.93 11.82 -0.08
N SER A 172 -2.85 11.36 -1.33
CA SER A 172 -2.96 12.24 -2.50
C SER A 172 -4.26 13.03 -2.49
N GLY A 173 -4.15 14.37 -2.58
CA GLY A 173 -5.29 15.29 -2.63
C GLY A 173 -5.95 15.61 -1.28
N LEU A 174 -5.35 15.19 -0.16
CA LEU A 174 -5.82 15.50 1.19
C LEU A 174 -5.05 16.68 1.82
N ASP A 175 -5.69 17.36 2.75
CA ASP A 175 -5.01 18.31 3.61
C ASP A 175 -4.13 17.61 4.64
N PRO A 176 -3.09 18.28 5.21
CA PRO A 176 -2.13 17.65 6.12
C PRO A 176 -2.77 16.99 7.35
N LYS A 177 -3.82 17.58 7.92
CA LYS A 177 -4.50 17.02 9.10
C LYS A 177 -5.24 15.73 8.76
N THR A 178 -5.92 15.71 7.63
CA THR A 178 -6.62 14.52 7.13
C THR A 178 -5.62 13.41 6.74
N SER A 179 -4.47 13.77 6.16
CA SER A 179 -3.40 12.82 5.84
C SER A 179 -2.88 12.09 7.07
N LEU A 180 -2.61 12.79 8.17
CA LEU A 180 -2.21 12.18 9.44
C LEU A 180 -3.24 11.17 9.97
N VAL A 181 -4.53 11.47 9.82
CA VAL A 181 -5.61 10.54 10.24
C VAL A 181 -5.61 9.28 9.38
N ILE A 182 -5.38 9.40 8.07
CA ILE A 182 -5.30 8.25 7.16
C ILE A 182 -4.06 7.41 7.47
N ASP A 183 -2.90 8.04 7.69
CA ASP A 183 -1.66 7.37 8.02
C ASP A 183 -1.81 6.56 9.32
N GLN A 184 -2.31 7.19 10.39
CA GLN A 184 -2.53 6.51 11.65
C GLN A 184 -3.52 5.34 11.52
N LEU A 185 -4.60 5.53 10.76
CA LEU A 185 -5.58 4.47 10.49
C LEU A 185 -4.96 3.27 9.78
N ILE A 186 -4.13 3.51 8.76
CA ILE A 186 -3.43 2.43 8.04
C ILE A 186 -2.46 1.71 8.98
N LYS A 187 -1.72 2.45 9.81
CA LYS A 187 -0.80 1.89 10.79
C LYS A 187 -1.53 1.01 11.81
N ASP A 188 -2.60 1.54 12.42
CA ASP A 188 -3.40 0.80 13.41
C ASP A 188 -3.95 -0.52 12.83
N ILE A 189 -4.48 -0.48 11.61
CA ILE A 189 -4.98 -1.66 10.90
C ILE A 189 -3.84 -2.65 10.62
N THR A 190 -2.68 -2.16 10.22
CA THR A 190 -1.49 -2.98 9.94
C THR A 190 -1.06 -3.76 11.17
N GLU A 191 -0.95 -3.08 12.31
CA GLU A 191 -0.51 -3.66 13.58
C GLU A 191 -1.58 -4.60 14.17
N GLU A 192 -2.85 -4.16 14.21
CA GLU A 192 -3.97 -4.91 14.80
C GLU A 192 -4.20 -6.26 14.11
N TYR A 193 -4.14 -6.28 12.77
CA TYR A 193 -4.41 -7.49 11.98
C TYR A 193 -3.15 -8.19 11.48
N ASN A 194 -1.96 -7.74 11.89
CA ASN A 194 -0.66 -8.25 11.46
C ASN A 194 -0.51 -8.33 9.92
N ILE A 195 -1.00 -7.29 9.24
CA ILE A 195 -0.99 -7.21 7.78
C ILE A 195 0.39 -6.79 7.28
N CYS A 196 0.88 -7.39 6.19
CA CYS A 196 1.99 -6.83 5.42
C CYS A 196 1.47 -5.68 4.56
N THR A 197 1.62 -4.45 5.06
CA THR A 197 1.16 -3.25 4.34
C THR A 197 2.28 -2.68 3.49
N VAL A 198 1.99 -2.41 2.22
CA VAL A 198 2.92 -1.81 1.25
C VAL A 198 2.34 -0.49 0.76
N ILE A 199 3.05 0.60 0.98
CA ILE A 199 2.62 1.95 0.61
C ILE A 199 3.60 2.54 -0.39
N ASN A 200 3.11 2.99 -1.54
CA ASN A 200 3.83 3.95 -2.37
C ASN A 200 3.57 5.35 -1.85
N SER A 201 4.59 6.11 -1.54
CA SER A 201 4.45 7.53 -1.19
C SER A 201 5.67 8.35 -1.56
N HIS A 202 5.45 9.65 -1.75
CA HIS A 202 6.49 10.67 -1.82
C HIS A 202 6.34 11.71 -0.68
N ASP A 203 5.36 11.52 0.21
CA ASP A 203 5.12 12.40 1.36
C ASP A 203 6.06 12.03 2.50
N MET A 204 7.03 12.92 2.76
CA MET A 204 8.03 12.72 3.82
C MET A 204 7.43 12.68 5.21
N ASN A 205 6.30 13.38 5.47
CA ASN A 205 5.65 13.31 6.77
C ASN A 205 5.12 11.90 7.03
N SER A 206 4.39 11.30 6.08
CA SER A 206 3.92 9.92 6.18
C SER A 206 5.06 8.93 6.37
N ILE A 207 6.17 9.11 5.64
CA ILE A 207 7.35 8.22 5.74
C ILE A 207 7.92 8.23 7.16
N MET A 208 8.05 9.43 7.76
CA MET A 208 8.61 9.58 9.11
C MET A 208 7.63 9.17 10.22
N GLU A 209 6.33 9.33 10.01
CA GLU A 209 5.31 8.99 11.02
C GLU A 209 5.06 7.49 11.10
N ILE A 210 4.85 6.83 9.97
CA ILE A 210 4.35 5.45 9.95
C ILE A 210 5.28 4.44 9.27
N GLY A 211 6.37 4.86 8.60
CA GLY A 211 7.26 3.94 7.88
C GLY A 211 8.09 3.09 8.84
N ASP A 212 7.88 1.77 8.82
CA ASP A 212 8.69 0.81 9.59
C ASP A 212 9.87 0.26 8.79
N ASN A 213 9.63 -0.03 7.50
CA ASN A 213 10.61 -0.53 6.54
C ASN A 213 10.51 0.31 5.28
N ILE A 214 11.54 1.02 4.93
CA ILE A 214 11.56 2.00 3.86
C ILE A 214 12.48 1.52 2.76
N ILE A 215 11.96 1.44 1.53
CA ILE A 215 12.63 0.96 0.33
C ILE A 215 12.76 2.15 -0.62
N PHE A 216 13.97 2.62 -0.83
CA PHE A 216 14.24 3.74 -1.73
C PHE A 216 14.56 3.24 -3.13
N LEU A 217 13.71 3.65 -4.08
CA LEU A 217 13.89 3.37 -5.51
C LEU A 217 14.37 4.61 -6.26
N ARG A 218 15.41 4.41 -7.08
CA ARG A 218 15.93 5.42 -8.01
C ARG A 218 16.26 4.77 -9.34
N ASN A 219 15.77 5.33 -10.43
CA ASN A 219 16.03 4.84 -11.80
C ASN A 219 15.80 3.32 -11.96
N GLY A 220 14.73 2.80 -11.39
CA GLY A 220 14.37 1.39 -11.46
C GLY A 220 15.15 0.46 -10.53
N LYS A 221 16.08 0.96 -9.72
CA LYS A 221 16.92 0.16 -8.80
C LYS A 221 16.57 0.45 -7.34
N LYS A 222 16.75 -0.55 -6.48
CA LYS A 222 16.76 -0.31 -5.03
C LYS A 222 18.12 0.21 -4.62
N GLU A 223 18.17 1.48 -4.24
CA GLU A 223 19.40 2.15 -3.79
C GLU A 223 19.62 2.00 -2.28
N TRP A 224 18.54 1.85 -1.51
CA TRP A 224 18.63 1.73 -0.06
C TRP A 224 17.40 1.05 0.54
N GLN A 225 17.57 0.45 1.71
CA GLN A 225 16.49 -0.10 2.53
C GLN A 225 16.88 -0.02 4.01
N GLY A 226 15.95 0.40 4.86
CA GLY A 226 16.13 0.50 6.31
C GLY A 226 14.89 1.03 7.00
N SER A 227 14.97 1.29 8.30
CA SER A 227 13.89 1.91 9.08
C SER A 227 13.91 3.44 8.95
N ARG A 228 12.83 4.09 9.43
CA ARG A 228 12.77 5.56 9.54
C ARG A 228 13.89 6.15 10.43
N HIS A 229 14.44 5.38 11.36
CA HIS A 229 15.57 5.81 12.20
C HIS A 229 16.87 5.73 11.42
N ASP A 230 17.05 4.73 10.58
CA ASP A 230 18.26 4.52 9.79
C ASP A 230 18.43 5.58 8.69
N ILE A 231 17.32 6.22 8.24
CA ILE A 231 17.35 7.28 7.21
C ILE A 231 18.29 8.43 7.61
N PHE A 232 18.29 8.83 8.89
CA PHE A 232 19.09 9.97 9.36
C PHE A 232 20.59 9.70 9.29
N HIS A 233 20.99 8.43 9.43
CA HIS A 233 22.39 7.98 9.46
C HIS A 233 22.81 7.26 8.17
N ALA A 234 21.96 7.29 7.14
CA ALA A 234 22.25 6.60 5.88
C ALA A 234 23.40 7.29 5.13
N ASP A 235 24.44 6.51 4.81
CA ASP A 235 25.53 6.94 3.93
C ASP A 235 25.11 6.70 2.46
N ASN A 236 24.08 7.44 2.01
CA ASN A 236 23.57 7.39 0.65
C ASN A 236 23.18 8.80 0.20
N GLU A 237 24.01 9.41 -0.65
CA GLU A 237 23.83 10.79 -1.12
C GLU A 237 22.47 10.99 -1.81
N ALA A 238 22.05 10.06 -2.66
CA ALA A 238 20.79 10.16 -3.40
C ALA A 238 19.56 10.09 -2.48
N LEU A 239 19.61 9.26 -1.43
CA LEU A 239 18.57 9.21 -0.39
C LEU A 239 18.56 10.53 0.40
N ASN A 240 19.73 11.02 0.79
CA ASN A 240 19.86 12.27 1.53
C ASN A 240 19.30 13.46 0.73
N ASP A 241 19.61 13.55 -0.56
CA ASP A 241 19.07 14.57 -1.46
C ASP A 241 17.56 14.49 -1.61
N PHE A 242 17.01 13.28 -1.62
CA PHE A 242 15.58 13.07 -1.73
C PHE A 242 14.84 13.40 -0.41
N VAL A 243 15.33 12.89 0.72
CA VAL A 243 14.68 13.01 2.03
C VAL A 243 14.83 14.41 2.61
N PHE A 244 16.04 14.95 2.54
CA PHE A 244 16.38 16.26 3.16
C PHE A 244 16.37 17.41 2.13
N ALA A 245 15.56 17.31 1.08
CA ALA A 245 15.40 18.36 0.09
C ALA A 245 14.84 19.66 0.69
N SER A 246 13.96 19.56 1.72
CA SER A 246 13.37 20.74 2.39
C SER A 246 14.22 21.23 3.55
N GLU A 247 14.20 22.55 3.78
CA GLU A 247 14.90 23.19 4.91
C GLU A 247 14.44 22.68 6.27
N LEU A 248 13.17 22.26 6.39
CA LEU A 248 12.66 21.67 7.61
C LEU A 248 13.37 20.35 7.94
N PHE A 249 13.43 19.43 6.97
CA PHE A 249 14.06 18.12 7.18
C PHE A 249 15.59 18.24 7.33
N LYS A 250 16.25 19.22 6.72
CA LYS A 250 17.66 19.52 6.98
C LYS A 250 17.90 19.89 8.45
N LYS A 251 17.03 20.74 9.03
CA LYS A 251 17.10 21.11 10.44
C LYS A 251 16.85 19.92 11.37
N VAL A 252 15.89 19.05 11.02
CA VAL A 252 15.61 17.84 11.79
C VAL A 252 16.82 16.90 11.77
N LYS A 253 17.49 16.73 10.63
CA LYS A 253 18.72 15.94 10.52
C LYS A 253 19.82 16.50 11.42
N ALA A 254 20.09 17.81 11.37
CA ALA A 254 21.12 18.46 12.16
C ALA A 254 20.92 18.32 13.68
N VAL A 255 19.68 18.12 14.15
CA VAL A 255 19.36 17.86 15.57
C VAL A 255 19.58 16.39 15.94
N ASN A 256 19.38 15.46 15.01
CA ASN A 256 19.57 14.03 15.25
C ASN A 256 21.04 13.58 15.09
N ASP A 257 21.90 14.41 14.50
CA ASP A 257 23.36 14.20 14.38
C ASP A 257 24.11 14.66 15.65
N LEU A 258 23.42 15.25 16.66
CA LEU A 258 23.94 15.67 17.97
C LEU A 258 23.69 14.60 19.02
#